data_38262f4b88737563daad0fd39f6e33f1
#
_entry.id   38262f4b88737563daad0fd39f6e33f1
#
_cell.length_a   1.000
_cell.length_b   1.000
_cell.length_c   1.000
_cell.angle_alpha   90.00
_cell.angle_beta   90.00
_cell.angle_gamma   90.00
#
_symmetry.space_group_name_H-M   'P 1'
#
loop_
_entity.id
_entity.type
_entity.pdbx_description
1 polymer ?
#
loop_
_entity_poly.entity_id
_entity_poly.type
_entity_poly.pdbx_seq_one_letter_code
_entity_poly.pdbx_strand_id
1 'polypeptide(L)'
;MGGRAGGGASGGMGSGSRGLQRSLDAAESAIKDSQYENAFVFDEKGNLIYKSEDVGASTYSSNAKTKALQQKLERIQRSRSVYVPPEHIPNHIVTHNHPNNDSFSSGDIQTALGNNAKEFRAKGSTRTFSIKRPKGGWPDTAKGLSAYKSIYAKTPSGPSRQHETMKTVAKQFGLNYTWK
;
A
#
# COMPACT_ATOMS: atom_id res chain seq x y z
N MET A 1 -38.94 26.28 36.33
CA MET A 1 -37.47 26.19 36.64
C MET A 1 -36.90 25.09 35.78
N GLY A 2 -36.08 25.45 34.83
CA GLY A 2 -35.51 24.59 33.84
C GLY A 2 -34.28 23.82 34.30
N GLY A 3 -34.13 22.59 33.87
CA GLY A 3 -32.93 21.82 33.97
C GLY A 3 -32.47 21.37 32.59
N ARG A 4 -31.45 22.01 32.05
CA ARG A 4 -30.73 21.58 30.86
C ARG A 4 -29.86 20.37 31.20
N ALA A 5 -30.01 19.27 30.46
CA ALA A 5 -28.99 18.23 30.37
C ALA A 5 -28.46 18.22 28.93
N GLY A 6 -27.30 18.87 28.73
CA GLY A 6 -26.54 18.77 27.51
C GLY A 6 -25.57 17.58 27.62
N GLY A 7 -25.93 16.47 27.01
CA GLY A 7 -25.03 15.32 26.84
C GLY A 7 -24.22 15.44 25.53
N GLY A 8 -23.02 16.01 25.60
CA GLY A 8 -22.07 15.97 24.49
C GLY A 8 -21.44 14.58 24.38
N ALA A 9 -21.85 13.78 23.39
CA ALA A 9 -21.15 12.56 23.04
C ALA A 9 -19.86 12.92 22.29
N SER A 10 -18.75 13.07 23.02
CA SER A 10 -17.41 13.09 22.43
C SER A 10 -17.07 11.66 22.00
N GLY A 11 -17.25 11.38 20.71
CA GLY A 11 -16.79 10.15 20.09
C GLY A 11 -15.29 10.02 20.22
N GLY A 12 -14.82 9.30 21.23
CA GLY A 12 -13.41 8.98 21.41
C GLY A 12 -12.92 8.13 20.26
N MET A 13 -12.12 8.71 19.37
CA MET A 13 -11.32 7.90 18.47
C MET A 13 -10.41 7.03 19.31
N GLY A 14 -10.57 5.68 19.19
CA GLY A 14 -9.86 4.72 20.01
C GLY A 14 -8.33 4.91 19.93
N SER A 15 -7.65 4.66 21.03
CA SER A 15 -6.18 4.83 21.16
C SER A 15 -5.39 4.08 20.10
N GLY A 16 -5.91 2.96 19.55
CA GLY A 16 -5.31 2.17 18.48
C GLY A 16 -5.18 2.92 17.15
N SER A 17 -6.16 3.75 16.77
CA SER A 17 -6.10 4.48 15.50
C SER A 17 -5.03 5.57 15.51
N ARG A 18 -4.78 6.19 16.66
CA ARG A 18 -3.72 7.22 16.80
C ARG A 18 -2.32 6.60 16.80
N GLY A 19 -2.17 5.40 17.38
CA GLY A 19 -0.92 4.64 17.35
C GLY A 19 -0.52 4.28 15.93
N LEU A 20 -1.42 3.64 15.19
CA LEU A 20 -1.21 3.28 13.79
C LEU A 20 -0.88 4.50 12.92
N GLN A 21 -1.62 5.61 13.04
CA GLN A 21 -1.35 6.80 12.24
C GLN A 21 0.05 7.36 12.49
N ARG A 22 0.52 7.42 13.74
CA ARG A 22 1.89 7.86 14.06
C ARG A 22 2.95 6.93 13.45
N SER A 23 2.74 5.60 13.53
CA SER A 23 3.67 4.62 12.94
C SER A 23 3.75 4.77 11.42
N LEU A 24 2.60 4.96 10.75
CA LEU A 24 2.54 5.21 9.31
C LEU A 24 3.23 6.51 8.93
N ASP A 25 2.96 7.62 9.64
CA ASP A 25 3.56 8.92 9.35
C ASP A 25 5.09 8.88 9.51
N ALA A 26 5.59 8.21 10.55
CA ALA A 26 7.01 8.02 10.77
C ALA A 26 7.67 7.17 9.67
N ALA A 27 7.07 6.03 9.32
CA ALA A 27 7.58 5.15 8.28
C ALA A 27 7.57 5.84 6.90
N GLU A 28 6.45 6.46 6.52
CA GLU A 28 6.31 7.16 5.25
C GLU A 28 7.26 8.36 5.14
N SER A 29 7.51 9.08 6.24
CA SER A 29 8.49 10.15 6.27
C SER A 29 9.92 9.64 6.06
N ALA A 30 10.24 8.48 6.61
CA ALA A 30 11.57 7.88 6.50
C ALA A 30 11.91 7.41 5.07
N ILE A 31 10.90 7.02 4.27
CA ILE A 31 11.13 6.43 2.94
C ILE A 31 10.76 7.32 1.75
N LYS A 32 10.05 8.43 1.97
CA LYS A 32 9.46 9.26 0.89
C LYS A 32 10.45 9.75 -0.17
N ASP A 33 11.70 9.99 0.23
CA ASP A 33 12.75 10.56 -0.63
C ASP A 33 13.77 9.50 -1.10
N SER A 34 13.53 8.20 -0.79
CA SER A 34 14.38 7.12 -1.24
C SER A 34 14.27 6.90 -2.75
N GLN A 35 15.41 6.68 -3.41
CA GLN A 35 15.48 6.33 -4.84
C GLN A 35 15.05 4.88 -5.12
N TYR A 36 15.01 4.04 -4.09
CA TYR A 36 14.56 2.66 -4.13
C TYR A 36 13.27 2.53 -3.34
N GLU A 37 12.42 1.62 -3.75
CA GLU A 37 11.22 1.32 -2.97
C GLU A 37 11.59 0.58 -1.69
N ASN A 38 11.04 1.06 -0.60
CA ASN A 38 11.11 0.48 0.73
C ASN A 38 9.69 0.25 1.24
N ALA A 39 9.49 -0.76 2.07
CA ALA A 39 8.18 -1.08 2.61
C ALA A 39 8.22 -1.35 4.11
N PHE A 40 7.10 -1.01 4.75
CA PHE A 40 6.78 -1.37 6.12
C PHE A 40 5.42 -2.05 6.16
N VAL A 41 5.28 -3.01 7.06
CA VAL A 41 4.01 -3.68 7.35
C VAL A 41 3.67 -3.48 8.82
N PHE A 42 2.44 -3.07 9.09
CA PHE A 42 1.93 -2.82 10.43
C PHE A 42 0.65 -3.60 10.70
N ASP A 43 0.43 -3.97 11.95
CA ASP A 43 -0.89 -4.37 12.42
C ASP A 43 -1.82 -3.16 12.64
N GLU A 44 -3.07 -3.40 13.01
CA GLU A 44 -4.08 -2.36 13.26
C GLU A 44 -3.77 -1.47 14.46
N LYS A 45 -2.89 -1.90 15.36
CA LYS A 45 -2.46 -1.15 16.53
C LYS A 45 -1.25 -0.26 16.23
N GLY A 46 -0.60 -0.46 15.08
CA GLY A 46 0.60 0.24 14.66
C GLY A 46 1.89 -0.45 15.09
N ASN A 47 1.82 -1.72 15.51
CA ASN A 47 3.03 -2.50 15.75
C ASN A 47 3.66 -2.89 14.41
N LEU A 48 4.99 -2.77 14.33
CA LEU A 48 5.76 -3.16 13.15
C LEU A 48 5.80 -4.69 13.04
N ILE A 49 5.35 -5.21 11.91
CA ILE A 49 5.37 -6.65 11.56
C ILE A 49 6.56 -6.97 10.66
N TYR A 50 6.84 -6.09 9.68
CA TYR A 50 7.93 -6.27 8.74
C TYR A 50 8.45 -4.91 8.28
N LYS A 51 9.75 -4.83 8.06
CA LYS A 51 10.44 -3.73 7.38
C LYS A 51 11.32 -4.33 6.31
N SER A 52 11.24 -3.82 5.08
CA SER A 52 12.21 -4.18 4.05
C SER A 52 13.58 -3.69 4.49
N GLU A 53 14.60 -4.51 4.27
CA GLU A 53 15.98 -4.05 4.43
C GLU A 53 16.26 -2.95 3.40
N ASP A 54 17.10 -2.00 3.79
CA ASP A 54 17.62 -0.97 2.87
C ASP A 54 18.54 -1.67 1.88
N VAL A 55 17.98 -2.12 0.76
CA VAL A 55 18.68 -2.96 -0.15
C VAL A 55 19.40 -2.11 -1.19
N GLY A 56 20.60 -1.76 -0.86
CA GLY A 56 21.61 -1.70 -1.91
C GLY A 56 21.65 -3.07 -2.60
N ALA A 57 21.56 -3.04 -3.89
CA ALA A 57 21.40 -4.12 -4.87
C ALA A 57 21.96 -5.53 -4.58
N SER A 58 22.81 -5.75 -3.61
CA SER A 58 23.52 -7.02 -3.41
C SER A 58 22.89 -7.99 -2.41
N THR A 59 22.03 -7.53 -1.51
CA THR A 59 21.64 -8.33 -0.34
C THR A 59 20.51 -9.33 -0.61
N TYR A 60 19.60 -9.04 -1.54
CA TYR A 60 18.49 -9.96 -1.84
C TYR A 60 18.92 -11.26 -2.51
N SER A 61 19.94 -11.23 -3.38
CA SER A 61 20.32 -12.42 -4.13
C SER A 61 21.10 -13.44 -3.28
N SER A 62 21.84 -12.99 -2.26
CA SER A 62 22.68 -13.87 -1.43
C SER A 62 21.89 -14.71 -0.43
N ASN A 63 20.68 -14.28 -0.04
CA ASN A 63 19.85 -14.96 0.96
C ASN A 63 18.74 -15.83 0.38
N ALA A 64 18.62 -15.91 -0.95
CA ALA A 64 17.56 -16.68 -1.59
C ALA A 64 17.82 -18.19 -1.51
N LYS A 65 16.94 -18.91 -0.82
CA LYS A 65 17.04 -20.37 -0.61
C LYS A 65 16.77 -21.21 -1.87
N THR A 66 16.21 -20.61 -2.92
CA THR A 66 15.92 -21.30 -4.19
C THR A 66 16.28 -20.44 -5.39
N LYS A 67 16.67 -21.09 -6.50
CA LYS A 67 16.98 -20.42 -7.77
C LYS A 67 15.81 -19.56 -8.30
N ALA A 68 14.56 -20.03 -8.12
CA ALA A 68 13.37 -19.30 -8.56
C ALA A 68 13.16 -18.00 -7.74
N LEU A 69 13.38 -18.06 -6.43
CA LEU A 69 13.31 -16.89 -5.56
C LEU A 69 14.43 -15.91 -5.91
N GLN A 70 15.65 -16.41 -6.14
CA GLN A 70 16.79 -15.59 -6.54
C GLN A 70 16.49 -14.81 -7.83
N GLN A 71 16.01 -15.47 -8.88
CA GLN A 71 15.64 -14.81 -10.15
C GLN A 71 14.53 -13.76 -9.97
N LYS A 72 13.55 -14.05 -9.10
CA LYS A 72 12.48 -13.09 -8.77
C LYS A 72 13.07 -11.85 -8.07
N LEU A 73 13.93 -12.04 -7.10
CA LEU A 73 14.57 -10.94 -6.35
C LEU A 73 15.48 -10.10 -7.26
N GLU A 74 16.25 -10.69 -8.13
CA GLU A 74 17.08 -9.98 -9.12
C GLU A 74 16.23 -9.12 -10.06
N ARG A 75 15.03 -9.61 -10.47
CA ARG A 75 14.10 -8.84 -11.30
C ARG A 75 13.54 -7.64 -10.55
N ILE A 76 13.11 -7.85 -9.31
CA ILE A 76 12.59 -6.80 -8.42
C ILE A 76 13.66 -5.73 -8.21
N GLN A 77 14.88 -6.13 -7.94
CA GLN A 77 16.02 -5.27 -7.76
C GLN A 77 16.32 -4.39 -9.00
N ARG A 78 16.32 -4.99 -10.20
CA ARG A 78 16.50 -4.25 -11.47
C ARG A 78 15.39 -3.24 -11.73
N SER A 79 14.17 -3.52 -11.28
CA SER A 79 13.03 -2.61 -11.39
C SER A 79 12.98 -1.53 -10.30
N ARG A 80 13.90 -1.53 -9.35
CA ARG A 80 13.91 -0.70 -8.14
C ARG A 80 12.69 -0.90 -7.24
N SER A 81 11.96 -1.99 -7.41
CA SER A 81 10.77 -2.34 -6.64
C SER A 81 11.14 -3.01 -5.30
N VAL A 82 10.24 -2.95 -4.34
CA VAL A 82 10.39 -3.65 -3.07
C VAL A 82 9.68 -5.00 -3.09
N TYR A 83 10.23 -5.95 -2.36
CA TYR A 83 9.58 -7.23 -2.08
C TYR A 83 9.13 -7.28 -0.62
N VAL A 84 7.85 -7.54 -0.42
CA VAL A 84 7.29 -7.86 0.89
C VAL A 84 6.92 -9.33 0.89
N PRO A 85 7.45 -10.15 1.82
CA PRO A 85 7.09 -11.57 1.91
C PRO A 85 5.58 -11.74 2.10
N PRO A 86 4.93 -12.64 1.32
CA PRO A 86 3.48 -12.80 1.33
C PRO A 86 2.88 -13.11 2.71
N GLU A 87 3.62 -13.79 3.57
CA GLU A 87 3.20 -14.16 4.93
C GLU A 87 2.97 -12.97 5.87
N HIS A 88 3.56 -11.82 5.57
CA HIS A 88 3.41 -10.61 6.37
C HIS A 88 2.24 -9.72 5.94
N ILE A 89 1.61 -9.99 4.79
CA ILE A 89 0.62 -9.08 4.20
C ILE A 89 -0.82 -9.33 4.67
N PRO A 90 -1.30 -10.59 4.86
CA PRO A 90 -2.71 -10.85 5.15
C PRO A 90 -3.22 -10.10 6.38
N ASN A 91 -4.30 -9.33 6.21
CA ASN A 91 -4.97 -8.53 7.24
C ASN A 91 -4.12 -7.40 7.84
N HIS A 92 -2.95 -7.10 7.28
CA HIS A 92 -2.07 -6.03 7.71
C HIS A 92 -2.13 -4.80 6.79
N ILE A 93 -1.55 -3.71 7.27
CA ILE A 93 -1.39 -2.47 6.51
C ILE A 93 0.02 -2.43 5.94
N VAL A 94 0.12 -2.38 4.62
CA VAL A 94 1.40 -2.24 3.90
C VAL A 94 1.55 -0.81 3.44
N THR A 95 2.69 -0.19 3.73
CA THR A 95 3.08 1.09 3.12
C THR A 95 4.44 0.96 2.45
N HIS A 96 4.59 1.55 1.28
CA HIS A 96 5.84 1.61 0.53
C HIS A 96 5.96 2.96 -0.17
N ASN A 97 7.18 3.34 -0.61
CA ASN A 97 7.35 4.57 -1.36
C ASN A 97 7.33 4.34 -2.86
N HIS A 98 6.85 5.35 -3.59
CA HIS A 98 6.90 5.45 -5.05
C HIS A 98 7.79 6.63 -5.46
N PRO A 99 9.02 6.39 -5.92
CA PRO A 99 9.94 7.46 -6.34
C PRO A 99 9.41 8.33 -7.47
N ASN A 100 8.52 7.79 -8.32
CA ASN A 100 7.87 8.52 -9.43
C ASN A 100 6.68 9.38 -8.99
N ASN A 101 6.34 9.39 -7.69
CA ASN A 101 5.22 10.16 -7.13
C ASN A 101 3.84 9.84 -7.75
N ASP A 102 3.67 8.69 -8.37
CA ASP A 102 2.39 8.20 -8.91
C ASP A 102 1.75 7.16 -7.97
N SER A 103 0.55 6.75 -8.27
CA SER A 103 -0.25 5.78 -7.51
C SER A 103 0.23 4.32 -7.77
N PHE A 104 -0.63 3.37 -7.48
CA PHE A 104 -0.33 1.95 -7.52
C PHE A 104 -0.05 1.41 -8.92
N SER A 105 0.99 0.62 -9.05
CA SER A 105 1.27 -0.20 -10.23
C SER A 105 0.38 -1.45 -10.30
N SER A 106 0.41 -2.16 -11.42
CA SER A 106 -0.27 -3.46 -11.53
C SER A 106 0.30 -4.51 -10.56
N GLY A 107 1.59 -4.41 -10.21
CA GLY A 107 2.23 -5.26 -9.21
C GLY A 107 1.69 -5.01 -7.81
N ASP A 108 1.48 -3.74 -7.45
CA ASP A 108 0.90 -3.37 -6.15
C ASP A 108 -0.53 -3.87 -6.01
N ILE A 109 -1.34 -3.73 -7.06
CA ILE A 109 -2.70 -4.24 -7.09
C ILE A 109 -2.72 -5.75 -6.95
N GLN A 110 -1.86 -6.47 -7.69
CA GLN A 110 -1.73 -7.91 -7.55
C GLN A 110 -1.33 -8.31 -6.13
N THR A 111 -0.39 -7.60 -5.53
CA THR A 111 0.08 -7.85 -4.17
C THR A 111 -1.02 -7.59 -3.13
N ALA A 112 -1.71 -6.45 -3.23
CA ALA A 112 -2.75 -6.07 -2.29
C ALA A 112 -3.94 -7.04 -2.30
N LEU A 113 -4.45 -7.39 -3.50
CA LEU A 113 -5.60 -8.27 -3.66
C LEU A 113 -5.22 -9.74 -3.40
N GLY A 114 -4.13 -10.20 -4.01
CA GLY A 114 -3.71 -11.60 -3.95
C GLY A 114 -3.26 -12.07 -2.57
N ASN A 115 -2.74 -11.16 -1.75
CA ASN A 115 -2.33 -11.47 -0.38
C ASN A 115 -3.29 -10.92 0.69
N ASN A 116 -4.50 -10.51 0.29
CA ASN A 116 -5.54 -10.09 1.22
C ASN A 116 -5.10 -8.99 2.21
N ALA A 117 -4.38 -7.98 1.73
CA ALA A 117 -3.99 -6.84 2.55
C ALA A 117 -5.22 -6.16 3.17
N LYS A 118 -5.11 -5.60 4.37
CA LYS A 118 -6.16 -4.77 4.97
C LYS A 118 -6.20 -3.38 4.35
N GLU A 119 -5.03 -2.79 4.19
CA GLU A 119 -4.80 -1.53 3.52
C GLU A 119 -3.47 -1.60 2.78
N PHE A 120 -3.40 -1.02 1.60
CA PHE A 120 -2.17 -0.89 0.82
C PHE A 120 -1.95 0.57 0.49
N ARG A 121 -0.74 1.07 0.77
CA ARG A 121 -0.41 2.50 0.68
C ARG A 121 0.85 2.71 -0.16
N ALA A 122 0.81 3.74 -1.00
CA ALA A 122 1.96 4.19 -1.77
C ALA A 122 2.29 5.64 -1.39
N LYS A 123 3.51 5.87 -0.88
CA LYS A 123 4.01 7.19 -0.49
C LYS A 123 4.89 7.77 -1.58
N GLY A 124 4.39 8.80 -2.26
CA GLY A 124 5.23 9.65 -3.10
C GLY A 124 5.85 10.80 -2.30
N SER A 125 6.67 11.61 -2.94
CA SER A 125 7.31 12.78 -2.31
C SER A 125 6.27 13.81 -1.82
N THR A 126 5.19 14.02 -2.58
CA THR A 126 4.15 15.02 -2.28
C THR A 126 2.79 14.44 -1.94
N ARG A 127 2.54 13.17 -2.26
CA ARG A 127 1.23 12.54 -2.09
C ARG A 127 1.34 11.18 -1.41
N THR A 128 0.28 10.81 -0.71
CA THR A 128 0.08 9.45 -0.21
C THR A 128 -1.20 8.91 -0.80
N PHE A 129 -1.12 7.74 -1.42
CA PHE A 129 -2.27 7.00 -1.96
C PHE A 129 -2.59 5.82 -1.06
N SER A 130 -3.86 5.50 -0.89
CA SER A 130 -4.30 4.37 -0.09
C SER A 130 -5.49 3.68 -0.73
N ILE A 131 -5.47 2.34 -0.74
CA ILE A 131 -6.64 1.49 -0.98
C ILE A 131 -6.88 0.61 0.23
N LYS A 132 -8.14 0.58 0.69
CA LYS A 132 -8.56 -0.26 1.82
C LYS A 132 -9.47 -1.37 1.33
N ARG A 133 -9.30 -2.54 1.94
CA ARG A 133 -10.18 -3.68 1.68
C ARG A 133 -11.63 -3.33 2.03
N PRO A 134 -12.57 -3.48 1.09
CA PRO A 134 -14.00 -3.27 1.36
C PRO A 134 -14.51 -4.27 2.41
N LYS A 135 -15.65 -3.94 3.06
CA LYS A 135 -16.30 -4.86 4.01
C LYS A 135 -16.64 -6.23 3.39
N GLY A 136 -16.98 -6.25 2.09
CA GLY A 136 -17.25 -7.47 1.32
C GLY A 136 -16.00 -8.24 0.85
N GLY A 137 -14.80 -7.81 1.25
CA GLY A 137 -13.54 -8.37 0.76
C GLY A 137 -13.03 -7.70 -0.53
N TRP A 138 -11.85 -8.11 -0.95
CA TRP A 138 -11.30 -7.71 -2.24
C TRP A 138 -12.06 -8.36 -3.39
N PRO A 139 -12.12 -7.74 -4.57
CA PRO A 139 -12.54 -8.43 -5.78
C PRO A 139 -11.59 -9.60 -6.09
N ASP A 140 -12.06 -10.54 -6.91
CA ASP A 140 -11.18 -11.58 -7.45
C ASP A 140 -9.92 -10.97 -8.07
N THR A 141 -8.76 -11.50 -7.72
CA THR A 141 -7.46 -10.94 -8.08
C THR A 141 -7.27 -10.87 -9.59
N ALA A 142 -7.68 -11.92 -10.32
CA ALA A 142 -7.53 -11.94 -11.78
C ALA A 142 -8.44 -10.91 -12.44
N LYS A 143 -9.68 -10.77 -11.97
CA LYS A 143 -10.63 -9.75 -12.47
C LYS A 143 -10.15 -8.33 -12.16
N GLY A 144 -9.70 -8.08 -10.93
CA GLY A 144 -9.18 -6.77 -10.52
C GLY A 144 -7.95 -6.36 -11.33
N LEU A 145 -7.01 -7.28 -11.50
CA LEU A 145 -5.79 -7.04 -12.28
C LEU A 145 -6.06 -6.85 -13.77
N SER A 146 -6.97 -7.65 -14.35
CA SER A 146 -7.39 -7.52 -15.75
C SER A 146 -8.05 -6.17 -16.02
N ALA A 147 -8.95 -5.73 -15.12
CA ALA A 147 -9.58 -4.42 -15.21
C ALA A 147 -8.56 -3.29 -15.11
N TYR A 148 -7.63 -3.36 -14.14
CA TYR A 148 -6.55 -2.39 -14.02
C TYR A 148 -5.75 -2.26 -15.32
N LYS A 149 -5.27 -3.38 -15.88
CA LYS A 149 -4.48 -3.40 -17.11
C LYS A 149 -5.26 -2.83 -18.31
N SER A 150 -6.52 -3.20 -18.45
CA SER A 150 -7.40 -2.71 -19.53
C SER A 150 -7.64 -1.21 -19.44
N ILE A 151 -7.91 -0.69 -18.24
CA ILE A 151 -8.12 0.74 -17.99
C ILE A 151 -6.81 1.51 -18.19
N TYR A 152 -5.69 1.00 -17.65
CA TYR A 152 -4.37 1.59 -17.80
C TYR A 152 -3.98 1.74 -19.26
N ALA A 153 -4.25 0.73 -20.11
CA ALA A 153 -3.96 0.80 -21.54
C ALA A 153 -4.71 1.93 -22.26
N LYS A 154 -5.91 2.29 -21.77
CA LYS A 154 -6.77 3.36 -22.32
C LYS A 154 -6.55 4.72 -21.67
N THR A 155 -5.90 4.76 -20.51
CA THR A 155 -5.60 6.01 -19.80
C THR A 155 -4.46 6.74 -20.52
N PRO A 156 -4.59 8.04 -20.80
CA PRO A 156 -3.54 8.83 -21.44
C PRO A 156 -2.21 8.72 -20.69
N SER A 157 -1.11 8.72 -21.44
CA SER A 157 0.23 8.73 -20.86
C SER A 157 0.48 10.05 -20.12
N GLY A 158 1.16 9.97 -18.98
CA GLY A 158 1.49 11.14 -18.16
C GLY A 158 1.88 10.76 -16.74
N PRO A 159 2.33 11.74 -15.95
CA PRO A 159 2.85 11.51 -14.60
C PRO A 159 1.82 11.05 -13.57
N SER A 160 0.53 11.12 -13.89
CA SER A 160 -0.57 10.67 -13.00
C SER A 160 -1.37 9.52 -13.61
N ARG A 161 -0.78 8.78 -14.55
CA ARG A 161 -1.50 7.72 -15.27
C ARG A 161 -2.02 6.62 -14.35
N GLN A 162 -1.21 6.19 -13.38
CA GLN A 162 -1.60 5.18 -12.40
C GLN A 162 -2.73 5.71 -11.51
N HIS A 163 -2.64 6.98 -11.09
CA HIS A 163 -3.68 7.61 -10.27
C HIS A 163 -5.03 7.67 -10.99
N GLU A 164 -5.07 8.12 -12.25
CA GLU A 164 -6.32 8.17 -13.02
C GLU A 164 -6.89 6.77 -13.29
N THR A 165 -6.01 5.79 -13.56
CA THR A 165 -6.38 4.38 -13.66
C THR A 165 -7.04 3.90 -12.37
N MET A 166 -6.43 4.17 -11.21
CA MET A 166 -6.95 3.75 -9.91
C MET A 166 -8.27 4.38 -9.55
N LYS A 167 -8.53 5.63 -9.89
CA LYS A 167 -9.84 6.27 -9.72
C LYS A 167 -10.94 5.48 -10.43
N THR A 168 -10.68 5.07 -11.66
CA THR A 168 -11.63 4.29 -12.47
C THR A 168 -11.82 2.88 -11.93
N VAL A 169 -10.73 2.18 -11.60
CA VAL A 169 -10.77 0.84 -10.99
C VAL A 169 -11.53 0.86 -9.67
N ALA A 170 -11.22 1.84 -8.81
CA ALA A 170 -11.88 1.97 -7.52
C ALA A 170 -13.40 2.18 -7.66
N LYS A 171 -13.82 3.02 -8.59
CA LYS A 171 -15.24 3.22 -8.90
C LYS A 171 -15.90 1.92 -9.39
N GLN A 172 -15.24 1.18 -10.27
CA GLN A 172 -15.78 -0.06 -10.84
C GLN A 172 -16.00 -1.16 -9.79
N PHE A 173 -15.10 -1.27 -8.82
CA PHE A 173 -15.14 -2.34 -7.80
C PHE A 173 -15.58 -1.86 -6.42
N GLY A 174 -15.99 -0.60 -6.27
CA GLY A 174 -16.38 -0.04 -4.97
C GLY A 174 -15.24 -0.01 -3.95
N LEU A 175 -13.98 0.16 -4.40
CA LEU A 175 -12.83 0.22 -3.52
C LEU A 175 -12.76 1.56 -2.81
N ASN A 176 -12.35 1.56 -1.54
CA ASN A 176 -12.05 2.78 -0.81
C ASN A 176 -10.64 3.26 -1.18
N TYR A 177 -10.55 4.02 -2.25
CA TYR A 177 -9.34 4.66 -2.75
C TYR A 177 -9.29 6.12 -2.34
N THR A 178 -8.23 6.52 -1.65
CA THR A 178 -8.03 7.89 -1.16
C THR A 178 -6.62 8.37 -1.48
N TRP A 179 -6.45 9.70 -1.54
CA TRP A 179 -5.14 10.36 -1.68
C TRP A 179 -5.14 11.70 -0.95
N LYS A 180 -3.99 12.12 -0.48
CA LYS A 180 -3.75 13.39 0.23
C LYS A 180 -2.34 13.93 -0.05
#